data_a9fb9d4ff6e207706decb09e43542bd5
#
_entry.id   a9fb9d4ff6e207706decb09e43542bd5
#
_cell.length_a   1.000
_cell.length_b   1.000
_cell.length_c   1.000
_cell.angle_alpha   90.00
_cell.angle_beta   90.00
_cell.angle_gamma   90.00
#
_symmetry.space_group_name_H-M   'P 1'
#
loop_
_entity.id
_entity.type
_entity.pdbx_description
1 polymer ?
#
loop_
_entity_poly.entity_id
_entity_poly.type
_entity_poly.pdbx_seq_one_letter_code
_entity_poly.pdbx_strand_id
1 'polypeptide(L)'
;GKWVNGLKGIYTQDSKGFGHLRSERIDPVIDFDWDWYKPADDFSFNDYQVTWSGKLKAPSTGEYTLGIQADDGARLYINGELLIDDWKSHSFSYQPTQKKISLEAGKMYDIKLEYYQHEWSSRIKLSWIRPDKKSSTSLLTGNRHLESSTKIGGYIRFKTGKNEVIKAIVGTSFISVEQARINLEREIGAKSMETISAQTEALWNQELSVIDLPGAAEQDKIVFYTALYHSFLLPRSLSEDGKYRSPFDGKVHKGISFTDYSIWDTFRATHPLFVLLKPDFAGDLITGLLHAYDEGGWLPKWPNPGYTNCMMGTHSDAIIADAYVKGVRNFDVEKAKKAVLKNAYDKGNHVAWGRLGIMDYERLGYVPVDKYGESVARTMEFAYDDYCLSRFFAEKGEPDLSDKLG
;
A
#
# COMPACT_ATOMS: atom_id res chain seq x y z
N GLY A 1 -9.00 16.09 -39.00
CA GLY A 1 -8.40 14.99 -38.24
C GLY A 1 -9.42 14.44 -37.25
N LYS A 2 -9.42 13.11 -37.02
CA LYS A 2 -10.25 12.52 -35.96
C LYS A 2 -9.69 12.95 -34.60
N TRP A 3 -10.55 13.45 -33.71
CA TRP A 3 -10.18 13.70 -32.31
C TRP A 3 -9.91 12.36 -31.62
N VAL A 4 -8.76 12.28 -30.94
CA VAL A 4 -8.40 11.14 -30.08
C VAL A 4 -8.52 11.62 -28.63
N ASN A 5 -9.10 10.80 -27.77
CA ASN A 5 -9.21 11.12 -26.36
C ASN A 5 -7.85 10.96 -25.68
N GLY A 6 -7.34 12.02 -25.03
CA GLY A 6 -6.06 12.06 -24.36
C GLY A 6 -5.15 13.22 -24.80
N LEU A 7 -3.98 13.32 -24.16
CA LEU A 7 -2.94 14.28 -24.50
C LEU A 7 -1.79 13.56 -25.21
N LYS A 8 -1.18 14.24 -26.18
CA LYS A 8 0.05 13.74 -26.82
C LYS A 8 1.21 13.91 -25.85
N GLY A 9 1.76 12.81 -25.37
CA GLY A 9 2.97 12.75 -24.53
C GLY A 9 4.21 12.59 -25.40
N ILE A 10 5.20 13.44 -25.17
CA ILE A 10 6.55 13.36 -25.74
C ILE A 10 7.50 13.11 -24.57
N TYR A 11 8.08 11.93 -24.57
CA TYR A 11 9.04 11.46 -23.57
C TYR A 11 10.45 11.65 -24.11
N THR A 12 11.34 12.22 -23.33
CA THR A 12 12.74 12.48 -23.72
C THR A 12 13.69 12.11 -22.60
N GLN A 13 14.84 11.56 -22.96
CA GLN A 13 15.92 11.28 -22.03
C GLN A 13 17.27 11.46 -22.73
N ASP A 14 18.15 12.25 -22.09
CA ASP A 14 19.54 12.40 -22.50
C ASP A 14 20.40 11.45 -21.65
N SER A 15 20.81 10.32 -22.21
CA SER A 15 21.68 9.40 -21.50
C SER A 15 23.14 9.62 -21.88
N LYS A 16 24.00 9.82 -20.88
CA LYS A 16 25.46 9.94 -21.09
C LYS A 16 25.98 8.66 -21.76
N GLY A 17 26.25 8.74 -23.06
CA GLY A 17 26.85 7.66 -23.87
C GLY A 17 25.89 6.88 -24.78
N PHE A 18 24.57 7.07 -24.73
CA PHE A 18 23.57 6.35 -25.53
C PHE A 18 22.72 7.25 -26.46
N GLY A 19 22.99 8.57 -26.50
CA GLY A 19 22.27 9.51 -27.34
C GLY A 19 20.95 10.01 -26.73
N HIS A 20 20.19 10.75 -27.55
CA HIS A 20 18.90 11.33 -27.16
C HIS A 20 17.77 10.36 -27.48
N LEU A 21 17.16 9.78 -26.41
CA LEU A 21 16.00 8.92 -26.54
C LEU A 21 14.73 9.76 -26.65
N ARG A 22 13.81 9.36 -27.52
CA ARG A 22 12.52 10.00 -27.71
C ARG A 22 11.43 8.97 -28.01
N SER A 23 10.34 9.06 -27.26
CA SER A 23 9.13 8.27 -27.48
C SER A 23 7.89 9.18 -27.51
N GLU A 24 6.90 8.85 -28.33
CA GLU A 24 5.66 9.61 -28.43
C GLU A 24 4.45 8.66 -28.34
N ARG A 25 3.45 9.06 -27.55
CA ARG A 25 2.19 8.32 -27.46
C ARG A 25 1.02 9.24 -27.07
N ILE A 26 -0.21 8.74 -27.17
CA ILE A 26 -1.40 9.42 -26.62
C ILE A 26 -1.69 8.81 -25.26
N ASP A 27 -1.67 9.64 -24.25
CA ASP A 27 -2.01 9.27 -22.89
C ASP A 27 -3.44 9.73 -22.56
N PRO A 28 -4.42 8.81 -22.40
CA PRO A 28 -5.83 9.17 -22.19
C PRO A 28 -6.08 9.80 -20.82
N VAL A 29 -5.21 9.52 -19.85
CA VAL A 29 -5.22 10.07 -18.49
C VAL A 29 -3.78 10.35 -18.08
N ILE A 30 -3.54 11.44 -17.39
CA ILE A 30 -2.26 11.72 -16.75
C ILE A 30 -2.41 11.41 -15.25
N ASP A 31 -2.14 10.18 -14.90
CA ASP A 31 -2.11 9.65 -13.54
C ASP A 31 -1.16 8.45 -13.58
N PHE A 32 0.14 8.73 -13.52
CA PHE A 32 1.20 7.75 -13.64
C PHE A 32 1.94 7.62 -12.33
N ASP A 33 2.17 6.40 -11.94
CA ASP A 33 3.02 5.97 -10.85
C ASP A 33 4.02 4.98 -11.45
N TRP A 34 5.15 5.51 -11.94
CA TRP A 34 6.19 4.64 -12.50
C TRP A 34 7.11 4.11 -11.42
N ASP A 35 7.22 4.83 -10.29
CA ASP A 35 8.09 4.48 -9.18
C ASP A 35 9.51 4.13 -9.68
N TRP A 36 9.90 2.87 -9.62
CA TRP A 36 11.18 2.36 -10.11
C TRP A 36 11.11 1.78 -11.54
N TYR A 37 10.00 1.98 -12.25
CA TYR A 37 9.86 1.57 -13.65
C TYR A 37 10.19 2.72 -14.59
N LYS A 38 10.61 2.37 -15.79
CA LYS A 38 10.86 3.32 -16.86
C LYS A 38 9.55 3.80 -17.50
N PRO A 39 9.48 5.07 -17.91
CA PRO A 39 8.26 5.65 -18.48
C PRO A 39 7.95 5.15 -19.89
N ALA A 40 8.97 4.63 -20.61
CA ALA A 40 8.86 4.04 -21.94
C ALA A 40 9.95 2.98 -22.15
N ASP A 41 9.80 2.14 -23.18
CA ASP A 41 10.83 1.18 -23.59
C ASP A 41 12.13 1.93 -23.89
N ASP A 42 13.27 1.29 -23.62
CA ASP A 42 14.63 1.84 -23.79
C ASP A 42 15.02 3.01 -22.86
N PHE A 43 14.11 3.60 -22.10
CA PHE A 43 14.41 4.64 -21.09
C PHE A 43 15.01 4.02 -19.81
N SER A 44 15.78 4.82 -19.06
CA SER A 44 16.04 4.53 -17.66
C SER A 44 14.91 5.11 -16.78
N PHE A 45 14.91 4.76 -15.50
CA PHE A 45 13.92 5.27 -14.54
C PHE A 45 14.28 6.66 -13.97
N ASN A 46 15.50 7.17 -14.24
CA ASN A 46 15.98 8.49 -13.81
C ASN A 46 16.26 9.39 -15.00
N ASP A 47 16.41 10.69 -14.76
CA ASP A 47 16.87 11.73 -15.68
C ASP A 47 16.09 11.78 -17.00
N TYR A 48 14.76 11.81 -16.93
CA TYR A 48 13.91 11.97 -18.11
C TYR A 48 12.90 13.12 -17.94
N GLN A 49 12.34 13.54 -19.06
CA GLN A 49 11.30 14.56 -19.11
C GLN A 49 10.13 14.07 -19.95
N VAL A 50 8.93 14.57 -19.62
CA VAL A 50 7.73 14.33 -20.41
C VAL A 50 6.99 15.65 -20.63
N THR A 51 6.61 15.90 -21.87
CA THR A 51 5.72 17.02 -22.22
C THR A 51 4.43 16.48 -22.79
N TRP A 52 3.31 16.72 -22.11
CA TRP A 52 1.98 16.45 -22.63
C TRP A 52 1.37 17.72 -23.21
N SER A 53 0.76 17.61 -24.39
CA SER A 53 0.08 18.71 -25.04
C SER A 53 -1.20 18.28 -25.73
N GLY A 54 -2.17 19.20 -25.81
CA GLY A 54 -3.46 18.95 -26.45
C GLY A 54 -4.48 20.03 -26.19
N LYS A 55 -5.76 19.66 -26.23
CA LYS A 55 -6.89 20.56 -25.99
C LYS A 55 -7.74 20.07 -24.81
N LEU A 56 -8.02 20.98 -23.91
CA LEU A 56 -8.95 20.79 -22.81
C LEU A 56 -10.31 21.39 -23.19
N LYS A 57 -11.38 20.58 -23.22
CA LYS A 57 -12.75 21.05 -23.42
C LYS A 57 -13.46 21.18 -22.08
N ALA A 58 -13.88 22.39 -21.74
CA ALA A 58 -14.66 22.63 -20.52
C ALA A 58 -16.12 22.13 -20.70
N PRO A 59 -16.61 21.20 -19.86
CA PRO A 59 -17.98 20.70 -19.95
C PRO A 59 -19.03 21.68 -19.37
N SER A 60 -18.63 22.61 -18.51
CA SER A 60 -19.50 23.61 -17.89
C SER A 60 -18.78 24.96 -17.79
N THR A 61 -19.54 26.07 -17.74
CA THR A 61 -18.98 27.41 -17.49
C THR A 61 -18.82 27.65 -15.99
N GLY A 62 -17.67 28.15 -15.57
CA GLY A 62 -17.41 28.57 -14.19
C GLY A 62 -15.95 28.44 -13.77
N GLU A 63 -15.70 28.61 -12.49
CA GLU A 63 -14.38 28.51 -11.89
C GLU A 63 -14.00 27.06 -11.67
N TYR A 64 -12.92 26.62 -12.31
CA TYR A 64 -12.29 25.32 -12.13
C TYR A 64 -11.08 25.44 -11.23
N THR A 65 -10.80 24.41 -10.45
CA THR A 65 -9.52 24.29 -9.76
C THR A 65 -8.72 23.19 -10.47
N LEU A 66 -7.61 23.56 -11.12
CA LEU A 66 -6.64 22.61 -11.69
C LEU A 66 -5.55 22.30 -10.67
N GLY A 67 -5.10 21.06 -10.63
CA GLY A 67 -4.07 20.62 -9.70
C GLY A 67 -3.08 19.64 -10.33
N ILE A 68 -1.81 19.79 -9.95
CA ILE A 68 -0.74 18.83 -10.26
C ILE A 68 -0.16 18.26 -8.97
N GLN A 69 0.23 17.00 -9.04
CA GLN A 69 1.01 16.31 -8.01
C GLN A 69 2.15 15.62 -8.74
N ALA A 70 3.37 15.88 -8.37
CA ALA A 70 4.55 15.34 -9.04
C ALA A 70 5.60 14.85 -8.04
N ASP A 71 6.45 13.99 -8.52
CA ASP A 71 7.75 13.58 -8.02
C ASP A 71 8.63 13.34 -9.27
N ASP A 72 9.55 14.19 -9.67
CA ASP A 72 9.98 15.47 -9.07
C ASP A 72 9.06 16.66 -9.42
N GLY A 73 9.44 17.47 -10.41
CA GLY A 73 8.83 18.74 -10.70
C GLY A 73 7.92 18.77 -11.92
N ALA A 74 6.89 19.63 -11.89
CA ALA A 74 5.97 19.81 -13.01
C ALA A 74 5.50 21.26 -13.20
N ARG A 75 5.09 21.60 -14.44
CA ARG A 75 4.51 22.89 -14.84
C ARG A 75 3.28 22.70 -15.69
N LEU A 76 2.22 23.45 -15.40
CA LEU A 76 0.98 23.43 -16.16
C LEU A 76 0.73 24.77 -16.82
N TYR A 77 0.48 24.72 -18.12
CA TYR A 77 0.15 25.90 -18.96
C TYR A 77 -1.25 25.75 -19.55
N ILE A 78 -1.99 26.85 -19.58
CA ILE A 78 -3.28 26.96 -20.29
C ILE A 78 -3.20 28.14 -21.26
N ASN A 79 -3.51 27.90 -22.55
CA ASN A 79 -3.38 28.88 -23.64
C ASN A 79 -2.00 29.56 -23.72
N GLY A 80 -0.94 28.82 -23.38
CA GLY A 80 0.43 29.30 -23.37
C GLY A 80 0.86 30.05 -22.11
N GLU A 81 -0.08 30.37 -21.20
CA GLU A 81 0.22 31.04 -19.92
C GLU A 81 0.52 30.00 -18.83
N LEU A 82 1.58 30.26 -18.04
CA LEU A 82 1.98 29.41 -16.92
C LEU A 82 0.96 29.55 -15.77
N LEU A 83 0.17 28.48 -15.56
CA LEU A 83 -0.85 28.46 -14.51
C LEU A 83 -0.30 27.93 -13.18
N ILE A 84 0.46 26.85 -13.22
CA ILE A 84 1.07 26.23 -12.03
C ILE A 84 2.56 26.04 -12.32
N ASP A 85 3.41 26.53 -11.42
CA ASP A 85 4.85 26.29 -11.42
C ASP A 85 5.26 25.55 -10.15
N ASP A 86 5.62 24.29 -10.29
CA ASP A 86 6.18 23.43 -9.25
C ASP A 86 7.45 22.74 -9.80
N TRP A 87 8.32 23.53 -10.44
CA TRP A 87 9.54 23.06 -11.10
C TRP A 87 10.71 23.00 -10.13
N LYS A 88 10.61 22.10 -9.16
CA LYS A 88 11.67 21.84 -8.17
C LYS A 88 11.67 20.37 -7.81
N SER A 89 12.82 19.83 -7.43
CA SER A 89 12.92 18.46 -6.95
C SER A 89 12.29 18.31 -5.56
N HIS A 90 11.36 17.38 -5.45
CA HIS A 90 10.72 17.00 -4.17
C HIS A 90 10.01 15.65 -4.33
N SER A 91 9.88 14.94 -3.23
CA SER A 91 9.07 13.72 -3.16
C SER A 91 7.59 13.98 -3.43
N PHE A 92 6.87 12.96 -3.87
CA PHE A 92 5.44 13.05 -4.15
C PHE A 92 4.64 13.59 -2.96
N SER A 93 3.91 14.68 -3.20
CA SER A 93 2.99 15.25 -2.21
C SER A 93 1.57 14.78 -2.49
N TYR A 94 0.90 14.23 -1.46
CA TYR A 94 -0.54 13.92 -1.54
C TYR A 94 -1.42 15.18 -1.59
N GLN A 95 -0.86 16.37 -1.32
CA GLN A 95 -1.54 17.65 -1.50
C GLN A 95 -1.15 18.23 -2.86
N PRO A 96 -2.12 18.39 -3.80
CA PRO A 96 -1.81 18.96 -5.10
C PRO A 96 -1.47 20.44 -5.01
N THR A 97 -0.49 20.89 -5.80
CA THR A 97 -0.30 22.30 -6.11
C THR A 97 -1.45 22.73 -7.02
N GLN A 98 -2.28 23.70 -6.60
CA GLN A 98 -3.54 24.02 -7.24
C GLN A 98 -3.66 25.49 -7.62
N LYS A 99 -4.36 25.76 -8.74
CA LYS A 99 -4.77 27.10 -9.16
C LYS A 99 -6.17 27.09 -9.73
N LYS A 100 -6.88 28.21 -9.52
CA LYS A 100 -8.21 28.46 -10.06
C LYS A 100 -8.13 29.14 -11.43
N ILE A 101 -9.04 28.76 -12.31
CA ILE A 101 -9.18 29.33 -13.66
C ILE A 101 -10.66 29.33 -14.08
N SER A 102 -11.12 30.40 -14.70
CA SER A 102 -12.46 30.46 -15.27
C SER A 102 -12.46 29.90 -16.69
N LEU A 103 -13.36 28.92 -16.93
CA LEU A 103 -13.50 28.27 -18.23
C LEU A 103 -14.99 28.36 -18.69
N GLU A 104 -15.20 28.42 -20.02
CA GLU A 104 -16.51 28.51 -20.65
C GLU A 104 -16.91 27.15 -21.25
N ALA A 105 -18.16 26.73 -21.05
CA ALA A 105 -18.70 25.50 -21.56
C ALA A 105 -18.51 25.34 -23.07
N GLY A 106 -17.99 24.18 -23.48
CA GLY A 106 -17.77 23.85 -24.89
C GLY A 106 -16.53 24.46 -25.52
N LYS A 107 -15.92 25.49 -24.90
CA LYS A 107 -14.69 26.13 -25.40
C LYS A 107 -13.50 25.22 -25.21
N MET A 108 -12.57 25.28 -26.17
CA MET A 108 -11.34 24.50 -26.18
C MET A 108 -10.19 25.40 -25.74
N TYR A 109 -9.38 24.90 -24.83
CA TYR A 109 -8.21 25.57 -24.29
C TYR A 109 -6.97 24.75 -24.62
N ASP A 110 -5.89 25.40 -25.03
CA ASP A 110 -4.60 24.71 -25.16
C ASP A 110 -4.10 24.31 -23.79
N ILE A 111 -3.75 23.06 -23.61
CA ILE A 111 -3.14 22.55 -22.38
C ILE A 111 -1.77 21.98 -22.68
N LYS A 112 -0.78 22.37 -21.87
CA LYS A 112 0.55 21.77 -21.85
C LYS A 112 0.96 21.48 -20.41
N LEU A 113 1.39 20.25 -20.16
CA LEU A 113 1.99 19.82 -18.89
C LEU A 113 3.41 19.39 -19.15
N GLU A 114 4.36 19.98 -18.46
CA GLU A 114 5.76 19.58 -18.44
C GLU A 114 6.06 18.89 -17.12
N TYR A 115 6.84 17.82 -17.18
CA TYR A 115 7.26 17.02 -16.04
C TYR A 115 8.71 16.60 -16.22
N TYR A 116 9.48 16.59 -15.14
CA TYR A 116 10.80 15.97 -15.13
C TYR A 116 10.96 15.05 -13.92
N GLN A 117 11.75 14.01 -14.13
CA GLN A 117 12.23 13.07 -13.11
C GLN A 117 13.75 13.11 -13.07
N HIS A 118 14.30 13.24 -11.88
CA HIS A 118 15.76 13.23 -11.69
C HIS A 118 16.20 11.93 -11.03
N GLU A 119 15.81 11.67 -9.79
CA GLU A 119 16.22 10.49 -9.03
C GLU A 119 15.07 9.88 -8.21
N TRP A 120 15.19 8.61 -7.86
CA TRP A 120 14.28 7.85 -7.00
C TRP A 120 12.93 7.54 -7.66
N SER A 121 11.85 7.57 -6.87
CA SER A 121 10.52 7.26 -7.39
C SER A 121 9.98 8.35 -8.32
N SER A 122 9.16 7.97 -9.28
CA SER A 122 8.61 8.90 -10.27
C SER A 122 7.09 8.81 -10.34
N ARG A 123 6.44 9.96 -10.18
CA ARG A 123 4.97 10.04 -10.17
C ARG A 123 4.47 11.37 -10.69
N ILE A 124 3.39 11.34 -11.48
CA ILE A 124 2.71 12.55 -11.97
C ILE A 124 1.21 12.36 -12.07
N LYS A 125 0.45 13.32 -11.54
CA LYS A 125 -1.00 13.34 -11.63
C LYS A 125 -1.50 14.73 -11.99
N LEU A 126 -2.35 14.80 -13.02
CA LEU A 126 -3.12 15.99 -13.38
C LEU A 126 -4.58 15.80 -12.97
N SER A 127 -5.12 16.75 -12.23
CA SER A 127 -6.49 16.70 -11.72
C SER A 127 -7.24 18.03 -11.92
N TRP A 128 -8.56 17.99 -11.87
CA TRP A 128 -9.39 19.17 -11.83
C TRP A 128 -10.64 19.00 -10.97
N ILE A 129 -11.12 20.11 -10.37
CA ILE A 129 -12.41 20.22 -9.71
C ILE A 129 -13.28 21.12 -10.57
N ARG A 130 -14.44 20.63 -10.94
CA ARG A 130 -15.38 21.33 -11.83
C ARG A 130 -16.37 22.17 -11.02
N PRO A 131 -16.84 23.32 -11.57
CA PRO A 131 -17.80 24.18 -10.88
C PRO A 131 -19.19 23.56 -10.70
N ASP A 132 -19.55 22.59 -11.56
CA ASP A 132 -20.83 21.87 -11.51
C ASP A 132 -20.82 20.66 -10.56
N LYS A 133 -19.67 20.31 -10.02
CA LYS A 133 -19.51 19.34 -8.94
C LYS A 133 -19.20 20.10 -7.64
N LYS A 134 -20.26 20.69 -7.05
CA LYS A 134 -20.14 21.21 -5.68
C LYS A 134 -19.89 20.03 -4.76
N SER A 135 -18.82 20.09 -3.98
CA SER A 135 -18.66 19.26 -2.80
C SER A 135 -19.86 19.58 -1.89
N SER A 136 -20.80 18.67 -1.76
CA SER A 136 -21.89 18.86 -0.84
C SER A 136 -21.39 18.64 0.57
N THR A 137 -21.34 19.70 1.36
CA THR A 137 -21.15 19.66 2.79
C THR A 137 -22.44 19.20 3.46
N SER A 138 -22.76 17.92 3.41
CA SER A 138 -23.85 17.33 4.19
C SER A 138 -23.40 16.01 4.83
N LEU A 139 -22.68 16.15 5.90
CA LEU A 139 -22.46 15.08 6.88
C LEU A 139 -23.60 15.16 7.90
N LEU A 140 -24.41 14.13 8.04
CA LEU A 140 -25.38 13.92 9.15
C LEU A 140 -26.88 13.98 8.86
N THR A 141 -27.32 13.77 7.64
CA THR A 141 -28.71 13.34 7.43
C THR A 141 -28.70 12.05 6.62
N GLY A 142 -29.07 10.96 7.24
CA GLY A 142 -29.40 9.60 6.82
C GLY A 142 -29.29 9.10 5.35
N ASN A 143 -28.76 9.86 4.44
CA ASN A 143 -28.55 9.48 3.05
C ASN A 143 -27.04 9.32 2.78
N ARG A 144 -26.67 8.16 2.31
CA ARG A 144 -25.29 7.78 1.93
C ARG A 144 -24.82 8.64 0.76
N HIS A 145 -24.15 9.75 1.05
CA HIS A 145 -23.26 10.39 0.10
C HIS A 145 -21.83 10.06 0.48
N LEU A 146 -21.16 9.25 -0.36
CA LEU A 146 -19.72 9.05 -0.28
C LEU A 146 -19.05 10.30 -0.86
N GLU A 147 -18.61 11.20 0.01
CA GLU A 147 -17.75 12.30 -0.37
C GLU A 147 -16.30 11.91 -0.16
N SER A 148 -15.50 12.01 -1.21
CA SER A 148 -14.05 11.86 -1.15
C SER A 148 -13.41 13.24 -1.19
N SER A 149 -12.72 13.63 -0.13
CA SER A 149 -11.93 14.85 -0.05
C SER A 149 -10.74 14.63 0.87
N THR A 150 -9.61 15.27 0.58
CA THR A 150 -8.42 15.25 1.45
C THR A 150 -8.61 16.10 2.73
N LYS A 151 -9.74 16.80 2.85
CA LYS A 151 -10.06 17.66 3.99
C LYS A 151 -11.48 17.42 4.48
N ILE A 152 -11.78 16.17 4.87
CA ILE A 152 -13.03 15.81 5.53
C ILE A 152 -12.81 15.81 7.03
N GLY A 153 -13.68 16.50 7.76
CA GLY A 153 -13.72 16.48 9.21
C GLY A 153 -15.16 16.58 9.71
N GLY A 154 -15.41 15.99 10.85
CA GLY A 154 -16.67 16.09 11.56
C GLY A 154 -16.44 16.57 12.99
N TYR A 155 -17.40 17.30 13.56
CA TYR A 155 -17.38 17.66 14.96
C TYR A 155 -18.78 17.63 15.55
N ILE A 156 -18.86 17.32 16.85
CA ILE A 156 -20.09 17.38 17.62
C ILE A 156 -19.91 18.43 18.70
N ARG A 157 -20.93 19.31 18.86
CA ARG A 157 -20.95 20.32 19.91
C ARG A 157 -21.93 19.93 20.99
N PHE A 158 -21.52 20.05 22.24
CA PHE A 158 -22.36 19.85 23.40
C PHE A 158 -22.53 21.17 24.15
N LYS A 159 -23.75 21.44 24.62
CA LYS A 159 -24.01 22.53 25.57
C LYS A 159 -23.93 21.90 26.96
N THR A 160 -22.92 22.23 27.72
CA THR A 160 -22.65 21.62 29.03
C THR A 160 -22.80 22.62 30.16
N GLY A 161 -23.22 22.15 31.32
CA GLY A 161 -23.17 22.87 32.60
C GLY A 161 -21.75 22.84 33.22
N LYS A 162 -21.57 23.54 34.34
CA LYS A 162 -20.32 23.52 35.08
C LYS A 162 -20.06 22.10 35.63
N ASN A 163 -18.88 21.54 35.32
CA ASN A 163 -18.45 20.19 35.73
C ASN A 163 -19.30 19.02 35.16
N GLU A 164 -20.10 19.24 34.16
CA GLU A 164 -20.82 18.18 33.47
C GLU A 164 -19.84 17.31 32.64
N VAL A 165 -19.92 16.00 32.85
CA VAL A 165 -19.07 15.01 32.14
C VAL A 165 -19.82 14.49 30.93
N ILE A 166 -19.25 14.64 29.76
CA ILE A 166 -19.75 14.05 28.53
C ILE A 166 -19.02 12.71 28.31
N LYS A 167 -19.81 11.64 28.18
CA LYS A 167 -19.29 10.31 27.80
C LYS A 167 -19.53 10.10 26.31
N ALA A 168 -18.50 9.68 25.58
CA ALA A 168 -18.61 9.28 24.19
C ALA A 168 -18.15 7.83 24.03
N ILE A 169 -18.91 7.06 23.25
CA ILE A 169 -18.59 5.68 22.89
C ILE A 169 -18.54 5.63 21.37
N VAL A 170 -17.45 5.07 20.82
CA VAL A 170 -17.21 5.02 19.38
C VAL A 170 -17.06 3.56 18.96
N GLY A 171 -17.89 3.13 18.02
CA GLY A 171 -17.74 1.86 17.30
C GLY A 171 -17.10 2.10 15.94
N THR A 172 -16.17 1.24 15.56
CA THR A 172 -15.51 1.26 14.26
C THR A 172 -15.67 -0.07 13.53
N SER A 173 -15.57 -0.04 12.20
CA SER A 173 -15.57 -1.25 11.37
C SER A 173 -14.88 -0.96 10.05
N PHE A 174 -14.14 -1.93 9.54
CA PHE A 174 -13.62 -1.93 8.17
C PHE A 174 -14.67 -2.39 7.14
N ILE A 175 -15.80 -2.98 7.59
CA ILE A 175 -16.82 -3.59 6.73
C ILE A 175 -17.93 -2.59 6.42
N SER A 176 -18.62 -2.07 7.44
CA SER A 176 -19.75 -1.15 7.26
C SER A 176 -20.12 -0.42 8.55
N VAL A 177 -20.97 0.62 8.43
CA VAL A 177 -21.56 1.32 9.59
C VAL A 177 -22.44 0.38 10.44
N GLU A 178 -23.16 -0.53 9.81
CA GLU A 178 -24.00 -1.54 10.46
C GLU A 178 -23.13 -2.49 11.30
N GLN A 179 -21.98 -2.92 10.74
CA GLN A 179 -21.03 -3.74 11.48
C GLN A 179 -20.40 -2.97 12.65
N ALA A 180 -20.09 -1.67 12.48
CA ALA A 180 -19.59 -0.82 13.55
C ALA A 180 -20.57 -0.74 14.73
N ARG A 181 -21.89 -0.72 14.47
CA ARG A 181 -22.92 -0.76 15.52
C ARG A 181 -22.93 -2.11 16.23
N ILE A 182 -22.83 -3.20 15.48
CA ILE A 182 -22.75 -4.56 16.07
C ILE A 182 -21.51 -4.68 16.97
N ASN A 183 -20.36 -4.21 16.50
CA ASN A 183 -19.11 -4.22 17.28
C ASN A 183 -19.27 -3.39 18.56
N LEU A 184 -19.81 -2.18 18.46
CA LEU A 184 -20.06 -1.31 19.61
C LEU A 184 -20.93 -1.98 20.67
N GLU A 185 -22.07 -2.56 20.25
CA GLU A 185 -23.01 -3.22 21.15
C GLU A 185 -22.42 -4.45 21.81
N ARG A 186 -21.72 -5.29 21.05
CA ARG A 186 -21.11 -6.52 21.53
C ARG A 186 -19.93 -6.26 22.47
N GLU A 187 -19.06 -5.33 22.10
CA GLU A 187 -17.79 -5.14 22.81
C GLU A 187 -17.94 -4.22 24.01
N ILE A 188 -18.73 -3.17 23.88
CA ILE A 188 -18.96 -2.16 24.90
C ILE A 188 -20.36 -2.28 25.48
N GLY A 189 -21.42 -2.11 24.67
CA GLY A 189 -22.81 -2.13 25.11
C GLY A 189 -23.06 -1.18 26.27
N ALA A 190 -23.61 -1.71 27.39
CA ALA A 190 -23.90 -0.95 28.61
C ALA A 190 -22.76 -1.00 29.66
N LYS A 191 -21.58 -1.54 29.32
CA LYS A 191 -20.49 -1.70 30.31
C LYS A 191 -19.90 -0.33 30.71
N SER A 192 -19.41 -0.23 31.92
CA SER A 192 -18.69 0.95 32.39
C SER A 192 -17.25 0.96 31.87
N MET A 193 -16.62 2.13 31.89
CA MET A 193 -15.19 2.30 31.54
C MET A 193 -14.31 1.39 32.39
N GLU A 194 -14.60 1.30 33.71
CA GLU A 194 -13.85 0.46 34.64
C GLU A 194 -13.96 -1.02 34.29
N THR A 195 -15.17 -1.47 33.90
CA THR A 195 -15.39 -2.84 33.44
C THR A 195 -14.59 -3.14 32.16
N ILE A 196 -14.61 -2.24 31.19
CA ILE A 196 -13.84 -2.41 29.93
C ILE A 196 -12.33 -2.42 30.22
N SER A 197 -11.86 -1.51 31.07
CA SER A 197 -10.44 -1.46 31.46
C SER A 197 -9.99 -2.77 32.11
N ALA A 198 -10.75 -3.27 33.09
CA ALA A 198 -10.42 -4.53 33.76
C ALA A 198 -10.46 -5.75 32.82
N GLN A 199 -11.42 -5.80 31.88
CA GLN A 199 -11.48 -6.86 30.87
C GLN A 199 -10.27 -6.80 29.92
N THR A 200 -9.88 -5.61 29.47
CA THR A 200 -8.71 -5.41 28.58
C THR A 200 -7.41 -5.79 29.29
N GLU A 201 -7.27 -5.38 30.57
CA GLU A 201 -6.12 -5.76 31.39
C GLU A 201 -6.01 -7.28 31.55
N ALA A 202 -7.13 -7.95 31.85
CA ALA A 202 -7.16 -9.40 31.97
C ALA A 202 -6.76 -10.12 30.68
N LEU A 203 -7.24 -9.65 29.52
CA LEU A 203 -6.86 -10.19 28.20
C LEU A 203 -5.36 -10.02 27.94
N TRP A 204 -4.80 -8.84 28.18
CA TRP A 204 -3.38 -8.61 27.99
C TRP A 204 -2.52 -9.43 28.95
N ASN A 205 -2.92 -9.57 30.22
CA ASN A 205 -2.23 -10.44 31.16
C ASN A 205 -2.24 -11.89 30.71
N GLN A 206 -3.34 -12.39 30.17
CA GLN A 206 -3.43 -13.71 29.56
C GLN A 206 -2.47 -13.87 28.37
N GLU A 207 -2.46 -12.90 27.44
CA GLU A 207 -1.62 -12.92 26.25
C GLU A 207 -0.12 -12.88 26.58
N LEU A 208 0.27 -12.07 27.56
CA LEU A 208 1.67 -11.89 27.96
C LEU A 208 2.17 -13.01 28.87
N SER A 209 1.28 -13.75 29.54
CA SER A 209 1.65 -14.87 30.41
C SER A 209 2.20 -16.10 29.69
N VAL A 210 2.30 -16.05 28.35
CA VAL A 210 2.93 -17.11 27.53
C VAL A 210 4.41 -17.32 27.87
N ILE A 211 5.05 -16.33 28.49
CA ILE A 211 6.40 -16.41 29.04
C ILE A 211 6.35 -15.97 30.49
N ASP A 212 6.90 -16.80 31.40
CA ASP A 212 7.10 -16.44 32.79
C ASP A 212 8.59 -16.20 33.08
N LEU A 213 8.88 -15.19 33.92
CA LEU A 213 10.25 -14.79 34.28
C LEU A 213 10.43 -14.90 35.80
N PRO A 214 10.44 -16.13 36.35
CA PRO A 214 10.62 -16.31 37.77
C PRO A 214 12.02 -15.85 38.21
N GLY A 215 12.08 -15.05 39.29
CA GLY A 215 13.33 -14.55 39.83
C GLY A 215 13.99 -13.38 39.10
N ALA A 216 13.45 -12.90 38.00
CA ALA A 216 13.94 -11.70 37.32
C ALA A 216 13.68 -10.44 38.18
N ALA A 217 14.60 -9.45 38.11
CA ALA A 217 14.39 -8.17 38.75
C ALA A 217 13.18 -7.44 38.15
N GLU A 218 12.50 -6.63 38.94
CA GLU A 218 11.28 -5.94 38.50
C GLU A 218 11.50 -5.06 37.26
N GLN A 219 12.63 -4.37 37.23
CA GLN A 219 12.99 -3.54 36.09
C GLN A 219 13.16 -4.37 34.79
N ASP A 220 13.74 -5.56 34.87
CA ASP A 220 13.91 -6.47 33.72
C ASP A 220 12.56 -6.99 33.25
N LYS A 221 11.64 -7.31 34.17
CA LYS A 221 10.25 -7.70 33.84
C LYS A 221 9.53 -6.56 33.10
N ILE A 222 9.63 -5.34 33.58
CA ILE A 222 9.03 -4.15 32.92
C ILE A 222 9.53 -4.03 31.49
N VAL A 223 10.83 -4.08 31.27
CA VAL A 223 11.44 -3.98 29.93
C VAL A 223 10.97 -5.13 29.05
N PHE A 224 11.05 -6.36 29.53
CA PHE A 224 10.68 -7.55 28.78
C PHE A 224 9.21 -7.57 28.37
N TYR A 225 8.29 -7.40 29.33
CA TYR A 225 6.86 -7.46 29.01
C TYR A 225 6.39 -6.26 28.21
N THR A 226 7.03 -5.09 28.34
CA THR A 226 6.79 -3.96 27.45
C THR A 226 7.19 -4.28 26.00
N ALA A 227 8.36 -4.90 25.79
CA ALA A 227 8.81 -5.32 24.47
C ALA A 227 7.90 -6.42 23.89
N LEU A 228 7.50 -7.41 24.69
CA LEU A 228 6.59 -8.46 24.28
C LEU A 228 5.21 -7.89 23.89
N TYR A 229 4.68 -6.96 24.69
CA TYR A 229 3.44 -6.24 24.39
C TYR A 229 3.54 -5.53 23.03
N HIS A 230 4.60 -4.77 22.78
CA HIS A 230 4.81 -4.10 21.50
C HIS A 230 4.89 -5.08 20.32
N SER A 231 5.50 -6.25 20.53
CA SER A 231 5.58 -7.30 19.50
C SER A 231 4.21 -7.88 19.12
N PHE A 232 3.22 -7.81 20.03
CA PHE A 232 1.87 -8.35 19.81
C PHE A 232 0.87 -7.32 19.28
N LEU A 233 1.26 -6.05 19.08
CA LEU A 233 0.37 -5.01 18.56
C LEU A 233 0.09 -5.15 17.05
N LEU A 234 0.99 -5.79 16.31
CA LEU A 234 0.91 -6.00 14.86
C LEU A 234 1.28 -7.44 14.51
N PRO A 235 0.74 -8.01 13.43
CA PRO A 235 -0.23 -7.46 12.45
C PRO A 235 -1.62 -7.24 13.05
N ARG A 236 -2.35 -6.29 12.46
CA ARG A 236 -3.69 -5.90 12.90
C ARG A 236 -4.75 -6.74 12.20
N SER A 237 -5.72 -7.30 12.93
CA SER A 237 -6.85 -8.01 12.34
C SER A 237 -7.80 -7.05 11.60
N LEU A 238 -8.22 -7.45 10.41
CA LEU A 238 -9.32 -6.84 9.64
C LEU A 238 -10.63 -7.62 9.81
N SER A 239 -10.60 -8.72 10.57
CA SER A 239 -11.72 -9.66 10.70
C SER A 239 -12.72 -9.22 11.76
N GLU A 240 -13.99 -9.27 11.42
CA GLU A 240 -15.13 -8.91 12.26
C GLU A 240 -16.23 -9.97 12.06
N ASP A 241 -16.59 -10.70 13.10
CA ASP A 241 -17.61 -11.79 13.06
C ASP A 241 -17.36 -12.82 11.95
N GLY A 242 -16.12 -13.28 11.80
CA GLY A 242 -15.75 -14.32 10.83
C GLY A 242 -15.82 -13.87 9.37
N LYS A 243 -15.80 -12.57 9.12
CA LYS A 243 -15.76 -11.95 7.81
C LYS A 243 -14.87 -10.71 7.84
N TYR A 244 -14.42 -10.28 6.66
CA TYR A 244 -13.60 -9.07 6.50
C TYR A 244 -13.88 -8.40 5.15
N ARG A 245 -13.61 -7.11 5.05
CA ARG A 245 -13.54 -6.43 3.75
C ARG A 245 -12.11 -6.49 3.24
N SER A 246 -11.93 -7.16 2.11
CA SER A 246 -10.61 -7.27 1.48
C SER A 246 -10.11 -5.91 0.99
N PRO A 247 -8.87 -5.52 1.33
CA PRO A 247 -8.22 -4.36 0.72
C PRO A 247 -7.68 -4.65 -0.70
N PHE A 248 -7.74 -5.90 -1.17
CA PHE A 248 -7.18 -6.33 -2.45
C PHE A 248 -8.22 -6.35 -3.58
N ASP A 249 -9.49 -6.68 -3.29
CA ASP A 249 -10.59 -6.66 -4.28
C ASP A 249 -11.80 -5.80 -3.85
N GLY A 250 -11.75 -5.22 -2.65
CA GLY A 250 -12.81 -4.36 -2.10
C GLY A 250 -14.08 -5.06 -1.64
N LYS A 251 -14.15 -6.39 -1.75
CA LYS A 251 -15.35 -7.18 -1.40
C LYS A 251 -15.30 -7.65 0.06
N VAL A 252 -16.46 -8.10 0.54
CA VAL A 252 -16.57 -8.74 1.85
C VAL A 252 -16.49 -10.25 1.66
N HIS A 253 -15.51 -10.87 2.32
CA HIS A 253 -15.28 -12.31 2.34
C HIS A 253 -15.54 -12.91 3.73
N LYS A 254 -15.74 -14.23 3.77
CA LYS A 254 -15.75 -15.02 5.00
C LYS A 254 -14.31 -15.45 5.33
N GLY A 255 -14.00 -15.53 6.61
CA GLY A 255 -12.69 -15.98 7.09
C GLY A 255 -11.94 -14.89 7.85
N ILE A 256 -10.62 -14.96 7.80
CA ILE A 256 -9.69 -14.09 8.52
C ILE A 256 -8.81 -13.31 7.55
N SER A 257 -8.48 -12.09 7.93
CA SER A 257 -7.52 -11.25 7.21
C SER A 257 -6.80 -10.31 8.18
N PHE A 258 -5.58 -9.95 7.82
CA PHE A 258 -4.73 -9.07 8.61
C PHE A 258 -4.08 -8.03 7.73
N THR A 259 -3.62 -6.94 8.35
CA THR A 259 -2.86 -5.87 7.69
C THR A 259 -1.70 -5.40 8.57
N ASP A 260 -0.89 -4.48 8.05
CA ASP A 260 0.23 -3.86 8.77
C ASP A 260 1.26 -4.89 9.26
N TYR A 261 1.56 -5.88 8.41
CA TYR A 261 2.54 -6.92 8.74
C TYR A 261 3.96 -6.37 8.89
N SER A 262 4.30 -5.26 8.20
CA SER A 262 5.68 -4.76 8.13
C SER A 262 6.69 -5.86 7.77
N ILE A 263 6.38 -6.62 6.72
CA ILE A 263 6.97 -7.94 6.44
C ILE A 263 8.50 -7.91 6.40
N TRP A 264 9.11 -6.88 5.79
CA TRP A 264 10.56 -6.75 5.69
C TRP A 264 11.25 -6.64 7.07
N ASP A 265 10.58 -6.07 8.05
CA ASP A 265 11.07 -5.97 9.42
C ASP A 265 10.77 -7.25 10.21
N THR A 266 9.53 -7.74 10.10
CA THR A 266 8.99 -8.74 11.03
C THR A 266 9.36 -10.18 10.70
N PHE A 267 9.69 -10.50 9.43
CA PHE A 267 10.13 -11.86 9.07
C PHE A 267 11.42 -12.26 9.82
N ARG A 268 12.24 -11.27 10.21
CA ARG A 268 13.53 -11.48 10.85
C ARG A 268 13.43 -12.03 12.28
N ALA A 269 12.43 -11.58 13.04
CA ALA A 269 12.29 -11.95 14.44
C ALA A 269 10.83 -12.11 14.93
N THR A 270 9.92 -11.19 14.59
CA THR A 270 8.55 -11.19 15.13
C THR A 270 7.75 -12.41 14.65
N HIS A 271 7.78 -12.74 13.36
CA HIS A 271 7.11 -13.95 12.86
C HIS A 271 7.74 -15.24 13.41
N PRO A 272 9.08 -15.42 13.45
CA PRO A 272 9.71 -16.52 14.19
C PRO A 272 9.30 -16.62 15.66
N LEU A 273 9.11 -15.49 16.35
CA LEU A 273 8.61 -15.44 17.72
C LEU A 273 7.15 -15.97 17.80
N PHE A 274 6.29 -15.57 16.85
CA PHE A 274 4.92 -16.10 16.79
C PHE A 274 4.90 -17.60 16.52
N VAL A 275 5.76 -18.11 15.63
CA VAL A 275 5.88 -19.56 15.41
C VAL A 275 6.26 -20.29 16.69
N LEU A 276 7.13 -19.71 17.51
CA LEU A 276 7.56 -20.29 18.77
C LEU A 276 6.47 -20.24 19.87
N LEU A 277 5.82 -19.08 20.02
CA LEU A 277 4.92 -18.83 21.17
C LEU A 277 3.46 -19.11 20.85
N LYS A 278 3.04 -18.93 19.60
CA LYS A 278 1.65 -18.95 19.13
C LYS A 278 1.55 -19.57 17.73
N PRO A 279 1.91 -20.85 17.56
CA PRO A 279 1.98 -21.49 16.23
C PRO A 279 0.63 -21.46 15.47
N ASP A 280 -0.50 -21.58 16.16
CA ASP A 280 -1.82 -21.48 15.52
C ASP A 280 -2.06 -20.08 14.94
N PHE A 281 -1.71 -19.04 15.68
CA PHE A 281 -1.79 -17.66 15.19
C PHE A 281 -0.84 -17.40 14.03
N ALA A 282 0.36 -17.97 14.03
CA ALA A 282 1.29 -17.89 12.90
C ALA A 282 0.68 -18.50 11.62
N GLY A 283 -0.03 -19.62 11.72
CA GLY A 283 -0.77 -20.21 10.60
C GLY A 283 -1.96 -19.35 10.13
N ASP A 284 -2.65 -18.69 11.07
CA ASP A 284 -3.72 -17.74 10.74
C ASP A 284 -3.19 -16.53 9.97
N LEU A 285 -2.03 -15.99 10.34
CA LEU A 285 -1.36 -14.91 9.62
C LEU A 285 -1.02 -15.33 8.19
N ILE A 286 -0.49 -16.56 8.00
CA ILE A 286 -0.22 -17.10 6.66
C ILE A 286 -1.53 -17.27 5.87
N THR A 287 -2.59 -17.76 6.50
CA THR A 287 -3.92 -17.87 5.87
C THR A 287 -4.40 -16.50 5.37
N GLY A 288 -4.18 -15.43 6.14
CA GLY A 288 -4.47 -14.05 5.71
C GLY A 288 -3.67 -13.62 4.48
N LEU A 289 -2.37 -13.98 4.39
CA LEU A 289 -1.55 -13.74 3.19
C LEU A 289 -2.04 -14.56 1.98
N LEU A 290 -2.49 -15.79 2.19
CA LEU A 290 -3.07 -16.62 1.11
C LEU A 290 -4.43 -16.11 0.63
N HIS A 291 -5.25 -15.49 1.49
CA HIS A 291 -6.45 -14.79 1.05
C HIS A 291 -6.10 -13.58 0.19
N ALA A 292 -5.07 -12.80 0.55
CA ALA A 292 -4.58 -11.72 -0.31
C ALA A 292 -4.14 -12.22 -1.69
N TYR A 293 -3.49 -13.40 -1.75
CA TYR A 293 -3.14 -14.04 -3.00
C TYR A 293 -4.37 -14.44 -3.84
N ASP A 294 -5.40 -15.02 -3.24
CA ASP A 294 -6.64 -15.39 -3.95
C ASP A 294 -7.39 -14.18 -4.50
N GLU A 295 -7.43 -13.10 -3.73
CA GLU A 295 -8.24 -11.91 -4.01
C GLU A 295 -7.54 -10.91 -4.94
N GLY A 296 -6.24 -10.75 -4.79
CA GLY A 296 -5.44 -9.80 -5.56
C GLY A 296 -4.44 -10.44 -6.54
N GLY A 297 -4.27 -11.76 -6.46
CA GLY A 297 -3.43 -12.53 -7.38
C GLY A 297 -1.96 -12.64 -6.99
N TRP A 298 -1.48 -11.99 -5.90
CA TRP A 298 -0.10 -12.01 -5.44
C TRP A 298 -0.01 -12.09 -3.92
N LEU A 299 1.06 -12.69 -3.38
CA LEU A 299 1.41 -12.46 -1.99
C LEU A 299 1.89 -11.02 -1.82
N PRO A 300 1.41 -10.30 -0.81
CA PRO A 300 1.83 -8.91 -0.62
C PRO A 300 3.28 -8.81 -0.11
N LYS A 301 4.03 -7.84 -0.61
CA LYS A 301 5.35 -7.47 -0.07
C LYS A 301 5.21 -6.63 1.20
N TRP A 302 4.24 -5.72 1.19
CA TRP A 302 3.96 -4.81 2.29
C TRP A 302 2.47 -4.46 2.30
N PRO A 303 1.63 -5.25 3.00
CA PRO A 303 0.20 -4.96 3.09
C PRO A 303 -0.07 -3.79 4.06
N ASN A 304 -0.59 -2.65 3.52
CA ASN A 304 -0.96 -1.48 4.33
C ASN A 304 -1.99 -0.58 3.62
N PRO A 305 -3.29 -0.85 3.74
CA PRO A 305 -3.86 -2.17 4.06
C PRO A 305 -3.78 -3.15 2.89
N GLY A 306 -3.71 -2.69 1.63
CA GLY A 306 -3.57 -3.48 0.40
C GLY A 306 -2.13 -3.59 -0.07
N TYR A 307 -1.94 -3.83 -1.38
CA TYR A 307 -0.61 -3.87 -1.97
C TYR A 307 0.07 -2.51 -1.91
N THR A 308 1.19 -2.44 -1.22
CA THR A 308 2.03 -1.26 -1.12
C THR A 308 3.43 -1.59 -1.62
N ASN A 309 3.99 -0.72 -2.46
CA ASN A 309 5.38 -0.82 -2.86
C ASN A 309 6.25 -0.18 -1.77
N CYS A 310 6.67 -0.99 -0.83
CA CYS A 310 7.56 -0.58 0.25
C CYS A 310 8.54 -1.71 0.53
N MET A 311 9.81 -1.38 0.70
CA MET A 311 10.92 -2.30 0.91
C MET A 311 11.13 -3.30 -0.26
N MET A 312 12.26 -4.00 -0.26
CA MET A 312 12.65 -5.01 -1.23
C MET A 312 12.30 -6.41 -0.75
N GLY A 313 12.46 -7.40 -1.64
CA GLY A 313 12.20 -8.80 -1.32
C GLY A 313 10.72 -9.17 -1.37
N THR A 314 10.48 -10.46 -1.26
CA THR A 314 9.13 -11.06 -1.19
C THR A 314 9.01 -11.91 0.08
N HIS A 315 9.38 -11.32 1.22
CA HIS A 315 9.56 -12.04 2.49
C HIS A 315 8.31 -12.70 3.07
N SER A 316 7.13 -12.55 2.45
CA SER A 316 6.00 -13.48 2.64
C SER A 316 6.44 -14.92 2.38
N ASP A 317 7.37 -15.12 1.43
CA ASP A 317 7.98 -16.41 1.09
C ASP A 317 8.78 -16.95 2.30
N ALA A 318 9.61 -16.11 2.92
CA ALA A 318 10.39 -16.45 4.11
C ALA A 318 9.50 -16.78 5.32
N ILE A 319 8.42 -16.01 5.55
CA ILE A 319 7.46 -16.26 6.65
C ILE A 319 6.80 -17.63 6.48
N ILE A 320 6.33 -17.95 5.28
CA ILE A 320 5.68 -19.23 4.97
C ILE A 320 6.69 -20.39 5.12
N ALA A 321 7.89 -20.20 4.60
CA ALA A 321 8.94 -21.22 4.67
C ALA A 321 9.36 -21.52 6.11
N ASP A 322 9.65 -20.49 6.91
CA ASP A 322 10.06 -20.62 8.31
C ASP A 322 8.99 -21.35 9.15
N ALA A 323 7.74 -20.91 9.03
CA ALA A 323 6.64 -21.54 9.75
C ALA A 323 6.44 -23.01 9.34
N TYR A 324 6.51 -23.31 8.05
CA TYR A 324 6.38 -24.69 7.56
C TYR A 324 7.49 -25.60 8.06
N VAL A 325 8.75 -25.18 7.93
CA VAL A 325 9.92 -25.95 8.40
C VAL A 325 9.87 -26.18 9.91
N LYS A 326 9.31 -25.25 10.67
CA LYS A 326 9.11 -25.39 12.12
C LYS A 326 7.82 -26.13 12.54
N GLY A 327 7.10 -26.71 11.59
CA GLY A 327 5.99 -27.62 11.87
C GLY A 327 4.60 -26.99 11.90
N VAL A 328 4.44 -25.69 11.60
CA VAL A 328 3.11 -25.05 11.44
C VAL A 328 2.43 -25.63 10.20
N ARG A 329 1.18 -26.10 10.34
CA ARG A 329 0.42 -26.79 9.27
C ARG A 329 -1.02 -26.35 9.13
N ASN A 330 -1.50 -25.42 9.94
CA ASN A 330 -2.90 -24.94 9.92
C ASN A 330 -3.13 -23.86 8.84
N PHE A 331 -2.55 -24.05 7.66
CA PHE A 331 -2.80 -23.25 6.46
C PHE A 331 -2.77 -24.13 5.20
N ASP A 332 -3.28 -23.63 4.07
CA ASP A 332 -3.29 -24.36 2.80
C ASP A 332 -1.88 -24.37 2.17
N VAL A 333 -1.15 -25.47 2.42
CA VAL A 333 0.24 -25.66 1.97
C VAL A 333 0.34 -25.71 0.44
N GLU A 334 -0.64 -26.31 -0.26
CA GLU A 334 -0.61 -26.40 -1.72
C GLU A 334 -0.88 -25.04 -2.38
N LYS A 335 -1.73 -24.23 -1.77
CA LYS A 335 -1.92 -22.84 -2.19
C LYS A 335 -0.66 -22.01 -1.91
N ALA A 336 -0.07 -22.18 -0.73
CA ALA A 336 1.18 -21.52 -0.37
C ALA A 336 2.27 -21.82 -1.39
N LYS A 337 2.47 -23.09 -1.76
CA LYS A 337 3.39 -23.50 -2.84
C LYS A 337 3.17 -22.72 -4.13
N LYS A 338 1.93 -22.64 -4.62
CA LYS A 338 1.60 -21.90 -5.85
C LYS A 338 1.93 -20.41 -5.72
N ALA A 339 1.60 -19.82 -4.58
CA ALA A 339 1.78 -18.40 -4.32
C ALA A 339 3.25 -18.01 -4.24
N VAL A 340 4.09 -18.77 -3.53
CA VAL A 340 5.54 -18.52 -3.42
C VAL A 340 6.27 -18.76 -4.74
N LEU A 341 5.89 -19.79 -5.52
CA LEU A 341 6.47 -20.02 -6.85
C LEU A 341 6.14 -18.88 -7.81
N LYS A 342 4.92 -18.31 -7.70
CA LYS A 342 4.56 -17.13 -8.48
C LYS A 342 5.43 -15.92 -8.12
N ASN A 343 5.67 -15.67 -6.84
CA ASN A 343 6.58 -14.60 -6.40
C ASN A 343 8.00 -14.81 -6.91
N ALA A 344 8.49 -16.07 -6.87
CA ALA A 344 9.86 -16.42 -7.24
C ALA A 344 10.15 -16.28 -8.75
N TYR A 345 9.14 -16.55 -9.61
CA TYR A 345 9.38 -16.72 -11.05
C TYR A 345 8.56 -15.80 -11.96
N ASP A 346 7.37 -15.35 -11.52
CA ASP A 346 6.52 -14.58 -12.40
C ASP A 346 6.87 -13.08 -12.39
N LYS A 347 6.87 -12.49 -13.57
CA LYS A 347 6.99 -11.04 -13.70
C LYS A 347 5.68 -10.37 -13.31
N GLY A 348 5.69 -9.57 -12.24
CA GLY A 348 4.59 -8.66 -11.92
C GLY A 348 4.53 -7.50 -12.91
N ASN A 349 3.32 -7.03 -13.23
CA ASN A 349 3.07 -5.83 -14.04
C ASN A 349 2.74 -4.59 -13.19
N HIS A 350 2.97 -4.67 -11.91
CA HIS A 350 2.89 -3.57 -10.95
C HIS A 350 4.03 -3.68 -9.94
N VAL A 351 4.60 -2.55 -9.51
CA VAL A 351 5.76 -2.48 -8.61
C VAL A 351 5.57 -3.21 -7.28
N ALA A 352 4.34 -3.25 -6.78
CA ALA A 352 4.01 -3.94 -5.52
C ALA A 352 3.80 -5.45 -5.68
N TRP A 353 3.92 -6.02 -6.90
CA TRP A 353 3.68 -7.42 -7.19
C TRP A 353 4.95 -8.17 -7.54
N GLY A 354 5.24 -9.25 -6.81
CA GLY A 354 6.40 -10.08 -7.07
C GLY A 354 7.75 -9.36 -6.96
N ARG A 355 8.75 -9.86 -7.64
CA ARG A 355 10.14 -9.38 -7.59
C ARG A 355 10.44 -8.46 -8.77
N LEU A 356 10.60 -7.16 -8.51
CA LEU A 356 11.01 -6.21 -9.55
C LEU A 356 12.42 -6.56 -10.05
N GLY A 357 12.53 -6.84 -11.35
CA GLY A 357 13.79 -7.25 -11.98
C GLY A 357 14.02 -8.76 -12.03
N ILE A 358 13.00 -9.58 -11.70
CA ILE A 358 13.12 -11.06 -11.64
C ILE A 358 13.66 -11.67 -12.93
N MET A 359 13.24 -11.21 -14.12
CA MET A 359 13.70 -11.75 -15.41
C MET A 359 15.19 -11.52 -15.64
N ASP A 360 15.74 -10.39 -15.18
CA ASP A 360 17.18 -10.13 -15.24
C ASP A 360 17.91 -10.92 -14.14
N TYR A 361 17.33 -11.02 -12.95
CA TYR A 361 17.89 -11.81 -11.85
C TYR A 361 18.04 -13.30 -12.24
N GLU A 362 17.00 -13.92 -12.81
CA GLU A 362 17.08 -15.31 -13.30
C GLU A 362 18.14 -15.50 -14.38
N ARG A 363 18.28 -14.53 -15.27
CA ARG A 363 19.24 -14.63 -16.41
C ARG A 363 20.67 -14.33 -16.02
N LEU A 364 20.89 -13.35 -15.12
CA LEU A 364 22.21 -12.79 -14.81
C LEU A 364 22.76 -13.28 -13.45
N GLY A 365 21.90 -13.79 -12.56
CA GLY A 365 22.22 -14.08 -11.16
C GLY A 365 22.23 -12.82 -10.27
N TYR A 366 21.82 -11.67 -10.79
CA TYR A 366 21.72 -10.42 -10.03
C TYR A 366 20.74 -9.44 -10.70
N VAL A 367 20.27 -8.44 -9.95
CA VAL A 367 19.45 -7.33 -10.45
C VAL A 367 20.39 -6.21 -10.92
N PRO A 368 20.39 -5.81 -12.20
CA PRO A 368 21.34 -4.83 -12.74
C PRO A 368 21.01 -3.39 -12.36
N VAL A 369 22.02 -2.63 -11.91
CA VAL A 369 21.88 -1.24 -11.43
C VAL A 369 21.51 -0.22 -12.52
N ASP A 370 21.86 -0.52 -13.75
CA ASP A 370 21.52 0.30 -14.91
C ASP A 370 20.05 0.23 -15.34
N LYS A 371 19.29 -0.71 -14.73
CA LYS A 371 17.86 -0.91 -15.02
C LYS A 371 16.95 -0.72 -13.82
N TYR A 372 17.46 -0.99 -12.62
CA TYR A 372 16.63 -1.01 -11.40
C TYR A 372 17.36 -0.33 -10.24
N GLY A 373 16.64 0.54 -9.54
CA GLY A 373 17.11 1.09 -8.28
C GLY A 373 17.27 0.02 -7.21
N GLU A 374 18.10 0.28 -6.20
CA GLU A 374 18.35 -0.61 -5.05
C GLU A 374 18.80 -2.02 -5.46
N SER A 375 19.51 -2.14 -6.56
CA SER A 375 19.85 -3.41 -7.21
C SER A 375 20.59 -4.40 -6.30
N VAL A 376 21.50 -3.90 -5.46
CA VAL A 376 22.24 -4.74 -4.49
C VAL A 376 21.29 -5.29 -3.44
N ALA A 377 20.46 -4.45 -2.83
CA ALA A 377 19.50 -4.88 -1.85
C ALA A 377 18.52 -5.92 -2.45
N ARG A 378 17.98 -5.64 -3.66
CA ARG A 378 17.09 -6.59 -4.36
C ARG A 378 17.77 -7.93 -4.61
N THR A 379 18.99 -7.93 -5.08
CA THR A 379 19.75 -9.16 -5.33
C THR A 379 19.93 -9.99 -4.06
N MET A 380 20.32 -9.34 -2.97
CA MET A 380 20.56 -10.03 -1.69
C MET A 380 19.26 -10.55 -1.07
N GLU A 381 18.19 -9.76 -1.10
CA GLU A 381 16.89 -10.16 -0.53
C GLU A 381 16.23 -11.28 -1.37
N PHE A 382 16.37 -11.27 -2.70
CA PHE A 382 15.86 -12.36 -3.53
C PHE A 382 16.63 -13.67 -3.30
N ALA A 383 17.96 -13.60 -3.17
CA ALA A 383 18.78 -14.77 -2.84
C ALA A 383 18.41 -15.34 -1.47
N TYR A 384 18.11 -14.50 -0.49
CA TYR A 384 17.63 -14.94 0.82
C TYR A 384 16.25 -15.60 0.74
N ASP A 385 15.31 -15.00 0.01
CA ASP A 385 13.98 -15.58 -0.22
C ASP A 385 14.09 -16.93 -0.94
N ASP A 386 14.97 -17.05 -1.95
CA ASP A 386 15.23 -18.32 -2.65
C ASP A 386 15.77 -19.39 -1.71
N TYR A 387 16.75 -19.04 -0.86
CA TYR A 387 17.24 -19.94 0.17
C TYR A 387 16.12 -20.41 1.11
N CYS A 388 15.24 -19.51 1.57
CA CYS A 388 14.10 -19.90 2.41
C CYS A 388 13.18 -20.88 1.68
N LEU A 389 12.90 -20.62 0.41
CA LEU A 389 12.06 -21.51 -0.42
C LEU A 389 12.74 -22.84 -0.68
N SER A 390 14.05 -22.88 -0.88
CA SER A 390 14.79 -24.17 -1.00
C SER A 390 14.58 -25.04 0.24
N ARG A 391 14.62 -24.43 1.43
CA ARG A 391 14.34 -25.14 2.70
C ARG A 391 12.89 -25.61 2.81
N PHE A 392 11.94 -24.80 2.37
CA PHE A 392 10.52 -25.16 2.31
C PHE A 392 10.29 -26.38 1.43
N PHE A 393 10.87 -26.40 0.22
CA PHE A 393 10.71 -27.50 -0.73
C PHE A 393 11.46 -28.76 -0.30
N ALA A 394 12.64 -28.62 0.32
CA ALA A 394 13.35 -29.76 0.92
C ALA A 394 12.49 -30.45 1.99
N GLU A 395 11.92 -29.69 2.92
CA GLU A 395 11.04 -30.21 3.98
C GLU A 395 9.74 -30.81 3.41
N LYS A 396 9.25 -30.26 2.29
CA LYS A 396 8.07 -30.78 1.58
C LYS A 396 8.35 -32.08 0.80
N GLY A 397 9.62 -32.47 0.64
CA GLY A 397 10.02 -33.64 -0.13
C GLY A 397 10.02 -33.40 -1.65
N GLU A 398 10.31 -32.16 -2.08
CA GLU A 398 10.40 -31.78 -3.48
C GLU A 398 11.83 -31.30 -3.85
N PRO A 399 12.79 -32.28 -3.97
CA PRO A 399 14.21 -31.96 -4.12
C PRO A 399 14.54 -31.15 -5.38
N ASP A 400 13.87 -31.39 -6.50
CA ASP A 400 14.10 -30.65 -7.76
C ASP A 400 13.85 -29.15 -7.62
N LEU A 401 12.81 -28.77 -6.87
CA LEU A 401 12.52 -27.36 -6.57
C LEU A 401 13.46 -26.81 -5.51
N SER A 402 13.84 -27.61 -4.53
CA SER A 402 14.85 -27.25 -3.54
C SER A 402 16.18 -26.90 -4.18
N ASP A 403 16.70 -27.78 -5.04
CA ASP A 403 17.99 -27.60 -5.72
C ASP A 403 17.99 -26.43 -6.71
N LYS A 404 16.83 -26.16 -7.33
CA LYS A 404 16.70 -25.04 -8.27
C LYS A 404 16.77 -23.68 -7.57
N LEU A 405 16.35 -23.59 -6.32
CA LEU A 405 16.27 -22.36 -5.52
C LEU A 405 17.45 -22.20 -4.55
N GLY A 406 18.20 -23.23 -4.29
CA GLY A 406 19.41 -23.25 -3.44
C GLY A 406 20.66 -22.97 -4.24
#